data_fcb29c6cd4f980f9f26c78de940f94ce
#
_entry.id   fcb29c6cd4f980f9f26c78de940f94ce
#
_cell.length_a   1.000
_cell.length_b   1.000
_cell.length_c   1.000
_cell.angle_alpha   90.00
_cell.angle_beta   90.00
_cell.angle_gamma   90.00
#
_symmetry.space_group_name_H-M   'P 1'
#
loop_
_entity.id
_entity.type
_entity.pdbx_description
1 polymer ?
#
loop_
_entity_poly.entity_id
_entity_poly.type
_entity_poly.pdbx_seq_one_letter_code
_entity_poly.pdbx_strand_id
1 'polypeptide(L)'
;MQNRAKFGVGIGVILASMAFMAWLGYGESKTYYHTIAEYQGLQGSSRQHRMRLAGTVVPGTIKHSAGHIDFVLEEEGKTLPVSYIGTDPLPDTFIDKSQALVEGRPGSDGLFVAEHVQAKCASKYEAAPGGDKPAPVNTQTSSR
;
A
#
# COMPACT_ATOMS: atom_id res chain seq x y z
N MET A 1 -42.74 36.78 -2.47
CA MET A 1 -42.01 36.09 -1.38
C MET A 1 -41.97 34.56 -1.53
N GLN A 2 -42.91 33.94 -2.20
CA GLN A 2 -42.95 32.45 -2.36
C GLN A 2 -41.80 31.85 -3.16
N ASN A 3 -41.20 32.55 -4.11
CA ASN A 3 -40.15 31.97 -4.95
C ASN A 3 -38.82 31.83 -4.20
N ARG A 4 -38.49 32.70 -3.27
CA ARG A 4 -37.30 32.64 -2.45
C ARG A 4 -37.28 31.43 -1.51
N ALA A 5 -38.45 31.07 -0.99
CA ALA A 5 -38.60 29.88 -0.14
C ALA A 5 -38.35 28.58 -0.93
N LYS A 6 -38.84 28.48 -2.17
CA LYS A 6 -38.64 27.31 -3.05
C LYS A 6 -37.17 27.12 -3.40
N PHE A 7 -36.46 28.20 -3.69
CA PHE A 7 -35.00 28.13 -3.93
C PHE A 7 -34.21 27.75 -2.67
N GLY A 8 -34.63 28.28 -1.50
CA GLY A 8 -34.02 27.93 -0.22
C GLY A 8 -34.17 26.44 0.12
N VAL A 9 -35.35 25.86 -0.12
CA VAL A 9 -35.59 24.43 0.07
C VAL A 9 -34.75 23.61 -0.91
N GLY A 10 -34.66 23.98 -2.19
CA GLY A 10 -33.87 23.30 -3.17
C GLY A 10 -32.37 23.26 -2.81
N ILE A 11 -31.81 24.40 -2.40
CA ILE A 11 -30.42 24.51 -1.94
C ILE A 11 -30.21 23.66 -0.67
N GLY A 12 -31.14 23.69 0.27
CA GLY A 12 -31.08 22.90 1.48
C GLY A 12 -31.03 21.39 1.22
N VAL A 13 -31.82 20.89 0.27
CA VAL A 13 -31.80 19.48 -0.13
C VAL A 13 -30.47 19.10 -0.77
N ILE A 14 -29.92 19.95 -1.63
CA ILE A 14 -28.62 19.70 -2.27
C ILE A 14 -27.51 19.64 -1.21
N LEU A 15 -27.45 20.60 -0.30
CA LEU A 15 -26.47 20.62 0.77
C LEU A 15 -26.61 19.43 1.71
N ALA A 16 -27.83 19.03 2.05
CA ALA A 16 -28.06 17.84 2.87
C ALA A 16 -27.63 16.56 2.18
N SER A 17 -27.88 16.41 0.88
CA SER A 17 -27.44 15.23 0.11
C SER A 17 -25.92 15.17 -0.03
N MET A 18 -25.25 16.31 -0.23
CA MET A 18 -23.79 16.39 -0.26
C MET A 18 -23.18 16.03 1.10
N ALA A 19 -23.73 16.55 2.19
CA ALA A 19 -23.28 16.23 3.54
C ALA A 19 -23.48 14.73 3.87
N PHE A 20 -24.59 14.16 3.44
CA PHE A 20 -24.89 12.75 3.63
C PHE A 20 -23.92 11.86 2.83
N MET A 21 -23.63 12.21 1.57
CA MET A 21 -22.63 11.51 0.76
C MET A 21 -21.23 11.62 1.35
N ALA A 22 -20.84 12.81 1.83
CA ALA A 22 -19.57 13.01 2.50
C ALA A 22 -19.45 12.16 3.77
N TRP A 23 -20.54 12.04 4.53
CA TRP A 23 -20.55 11.19 5.72
C TRP A 23 -20.38 9.71 5.39
N LEU A 24 -21.07 9.20 4.37
CA LEU A 24 -20.90 7.81 3.92
C LEU A 24 -19.49 7.54 3.39
N GLY A 25 -18.90 8.49 2.64
CA GLY A 25 -17.56 8.36 2.10
C GLY A 25 -16.45 8.49 3.14
N TYR A 26 -16.68 9.17 4.25
CA TYR A 26 -15.66 9.41 5.27
C TYR A 26 -15.26 8.13 6.03
N GLY A 27 -16.15 7.15 6.11
CA GLY A 27 -15.90 5.88 6.82
C GLY A 27 -14.97 4.89 6.08
N GLU A 28 -14.94 4.94 4.75
CA GLU A 28 -14.21 3.96 3.94
C GLU A 28 -12.80 4.38 3.53
N SER A 29 -12.47 5.66 3.67
CA SER A 29 -11.19 6.22 3.16
C SER A 29 -9.98 6.00 4.06
N LYS A 30 -10.11 5.36 5.20
CA LYS A 30 -8.99 5.18 6.14
C LYS A 30 -8.28 3.84 5.93
N THR A 31 -7.73 3.62 4.74
CA THR A 31 -6.71 2.60 4.59
C THR A 31 -5.38 3.18 5.06
N TYR A 32 -5.02 2.94 6.32
CA TYR A 32 -3.75 3.39 6.87
C TYR A 32 -2.62 2.49 6.34
N TYR A 33 -1.57 3.13 5.84
CA TYR A 33 -0.28 2.50 5.66
C TYR A 33 0.36 2.37 7.03
N HIS A 34 0.62 1.16 7.45
CA HIS A 34 1.36 0.88 8.68
C HIS A 34 2.66 0.17 8.34
N THR A 35 3.68 0.44 9.12
CA THR A 35 4.90 -0.34 9.12
C THR A 35 4.66 -1.68 9.84
N ILE A 36 5.48 -2.69 9.55
CA ILE A 36 5.41 -3.97 10.27
C ILE A 36 5.64 -3.75 11.77
N ALA A 37 6.50 -2.78 12.12
CA ALA A 37 6.76 -2.39 13.50
C ALA A 37 5.52 -1.85 14.21
N GLU A 38 4.80 -0.93 13.56
CA GLU A 38 3.55 -0.37 14.08
C GLU A 38 2.47 -1.44 14.20
N TYR A 39 2.34 -2.30 13.18
CA TYR A 39 1.39 -3.42 13.19
C TYR A 39 1.59 -4.35 14.40
N GLN A 40 2.84 -4.70 14.71
CA GLN A 40 3.14 -5.54 15.89
C GLN A 40 2.82 -4.83 17.20
N GLY A 41 2.90 -3.49 17.26
CA GLY A 41 2.54 -2.68 18.40
C GLY A 41 1.03 -2.44 18.58
N LEU A 42 0.21 -2.66 17.52
CA LEU A 42 -1.22 -2.47 17.60
C LEU A 42 -1.88 -3.53 18.49
N GLN A 43 -2.73 -3.07 19.42
CA GLN A 43 -3.50 -3.94 20.31
C GLN A 43 -5.01 -3.66 20.17
N GLY A 44 -5.82 -4.69 20.37
CA GLY A 44 -7.27 -4.58 20.47
C GLY A 44 -8.00 -4.27 19.16
N SER A 45 -8.97 -3.37 19.21
CA SER A 45 -9.91 -3.08 18.10
C SER A 45 -9.24 -2.48 16.85
N SER A 46 -8.05 -1.89 16.98
CA SER A 46 -7.29 -1.36 15.85
C SER A 46 -6.81 -2.43 14.88
N ARG A 47 -6.73 -3.69 15.34
CA ARG A 47 -6.38 -4.85 14.49
C ARG A 47 -7.51 -5.36 13.59
N GLN A 48 -8.72 -4.89 13.78
CA GLN A 48 -9.87 -5.40 13.02
C GLN A 48 -10.08 -4.73 11.66
N HIS A 49 -9.36 -3.65 11.40
CA HIS A 49 -9.51 -2.89 10.16
C HIS A 49 -8.59 -3.43 9.06
N ARG A 50 -9.04 -3.27 7.83
CA ARG A 50 -8.23 -3.51 6.65
C ARG A 50 -7.02 -2.57 6.65
N MET A 51 -5.83 -3.14 6.46
CA MET A 51 -4.56 -2.41 6.52
C MET A 51 -3.73 -2.69 5.28
N ARG A 52 -2.82 -1.77 4.99
CA ARG A 52 -1.78 -1.93 4.00
C ARG A 52 -0.43 -1.96 4.68
N LEU A 53 0.30 -3.03 4.44
CA LEU A 53 1.64 -3.24 4.98
C LEU A 53 2.62 -3.36 3.83
N ALA A 54 3.73 -2.66 3.93
CA ALA A 54 4.82 -2.76 2.98
C ALA A 54 5.99 -3.51 3.61
N GLY A 55 6.73 -4.23 2.79
CA GLY A 55 7.93 -4.92 3.24
C GLY A 55 8.66 -5.56 2.07
N THR A 56 9.82 -6.15 2.36
CA THR A 56 10.61 -6.90 1.39
C THR A 56 10.34 -8.39 1.57
N VAL A 57 10.12 -9.10 0.48
CA VAL A 57 9.91 -10.56 0.52
C VAL A 57 11.20 -11.25 0.92
N VAL A 58 11.17 -12.02 2.00
CA VAL A 58 12.32 -12.80 2.48
C VAL A 58 12.59 -13.94 1.50
N PRO A 59 13.84 -14.10 1.02
CA PRO A 59 14.19 -15.12 0.04
C PRO A 59 13.86 -16.54 0.53
N GLY A 60 13.32 -17.37 -0.37
CA GLY A 60 13.02 -18.77 -0.09
C GLY A 60 11.82 -19.02 0.82
N THR A 61 11.04 -17.98 1.14
CA THR A 61 9.84 -18.12 1.99
C THR A 61 8.55 -18.28 1.21
N ILE A 62 8.56 -18.06 -0.10
CA ILE A 62 7.38 -18.17 -0.95
C ILE A 62 7.02 -19.66 -1.09
N LYS A 63 5.85 -20.04 -0.57
CA LYS A 63 5.30 -21.39 -0.63
C LYS A 63 3.92 -21.37 -1.25
N HIS A 64 3.76 -22.12 -2.32
CA HIS A 64 2.46 -22.29 -2.97
C HIS A 64 1.74 -23.49 -2.34
N SER A 65 0.62 -23.23 -1.70
CA SER A 65 -0.28 -24.24 -1.13
C SER A 65 -1.60 -24.26 -1.91
N ALA A 66 -2.40 -25.30 -1.72
CA ALA A 66 -3.70 -25.38 -2.37
C ALA A 66 -4.62 -24.25 -1.90
N GLY A 67 -4.80 -23.21 -2.73
CA GLY A 67 -5.72 -22.11 -2.48
C GLY A 67 -5.13 -20.90 -1.73
N HIS A 68 -3.85 -20.92 -1.35
CA HIS A 68 -3.17 -19.77 -0.74
C HIS A 68 -1.68 -19.80 -1.02
N ILE A 69 -1.05 -18.65 -0.87
CA ILE A 69 0.41 -18.50 -1.03
C ILE A 69 0.95 -17.88 0.25
N ASP A 70 1.83 -18.61 0.91
CA ASP A 70 2.48 -18.15 2.13
C ASP A 70 3.85 -17.57 1.83
N PHE A 71 4.17 -16.47 2.46
CA PHE A 71 5.49 -15.83 2.38
C PHE A 71 5.74 -14.96 3.61
N VAL A 72 6.96 -14.51 3.77
CA VAL A 72 7.36 -13.65 4.89
C VAL A 72 7.81 -12.31 4.35
N LEU A 73 7.26 -11.24 4.90
CA LEU A 73 7.73 -9.88 4.68
C LEU A 73 8.69 -9.46 5.79
N GLU A 74 9.70 -8.71 5.44
CA GLU A 74 10.65 -8.09 6.35
C GLU A 74 10.68 -6.58 6.13
N GLU A 75 10.67 -5.83 7.22
CA GLU A 75 10.86 -4.38 7.24
C GLU A 75 11.58 -3.99 8.53
N GLU A 76 12.69 -3.27 8.40
CA GLU A 76 13.50 -2.80 9.54
C GLU A 76 13.89 -3.91 10.55
N GLY A 77 14.22 -5.11 10.03
CA GLY A 77 14.60 -6.25 10.87
C GLY A 77 13.45 -6.96 11.57
N LYS A 78 12.20 -6.57 11.28
CA LYS A 78 10.99 -7.25 11.76
C LYS A 78 10.35 -8.06 10.66
N THR A 79 9.96 -9.27 10.98
CA THR A 79 9.34 -10.20 10.04
C THR A 79 7.85 -10.35 10.32
N LEU A 80 7.07 -10.51 9.25
CA LEU A 80 5.63 -10.75 9.30
C LEU A 80 5.27 -11.91 8.38
N PRO A 81 4.75 -13.02 8.92
CA PRO A 81 4.20 -14.08 8.09
C PRO A 81 2.88 -13.61 7.45
N VAL A 82 2.78 -13.81 6.14
CA VAL A 82 1.62 -13.41 5.32
C VAL A 82 1.09 -14.64 4.59
N SER A 83 -0.23 -14.81 4.62
CA SER A 83 -0.94 -15.78 3.80
C SER A 83 -1.83 -15.04 2.81
N TYR A 84 -1.53 -15.18 1.54
CA TYR A 84 -2.32 -14.59 0.46
C TYR A 84 -3.43 -15.55 0.04
N ILE A 85 -4.67 -15.11 0.19
CA ILE A 85 -5.88 -15.87 -0.15
C ILE A 85 -6.66 -15.26 -1.32
N GLY A 86 -6.12 -14.21 -1.94
CA GLY A 86 -6.76 -13.57 -3.09
C GLY A 86 -6.88 -14.51 -4.29
N THR A 87 -7.82 -14.22 -5.17
CA THR A 87 -8.04 -14.96 -6.42
C THR A 87 -7.20 -14.40 -7.58
N ASP A 88 -6.65 -13.20 -7.41
CA ASP A 88 -5.85 -12.57 -8.46
C ASP A 88 -4.47 -13.25 -8.55
N PRO A 89 -3.97 -13.52 -9.75
CA PRO A 89 -2.63 -14.04 -9.90
C PRO A 89 -1.61 -13.03 -9.38
N LEU A 90 -0.61 -13.52 -8.66
CA LEU A 90 0.49 -12.66 -8.23
C LEU A 90 1.23 -12.10 -9.45
N PRO A 91 1.63 -10.82 -9.41
CA PRO A 91 2.40 -10.23 -10.50
C PRO A 91 3.75 -10.94 -10.68
N ASP A 92 4.25 -11.02 -11.92
CA ASP A 92 5.55 -11.62 -12.24
C ASP A 92 6.73 -10.95 -11.52
N THR A 93 6.50 -9.73 -11.03
CA THR A 93 7.47 -8.97 -10.22
C THR A 93 7.52 -9.41 -8.76
N PHE A 94 6.62 -10.30 -8.33
CA PHE A 94 6.61 -10.87 -6.99
C PHE A 94 7.61 -12.02 -6.90
N ILE A 95 8.83 -11.66 -6.61
CA ILE A 95 9.98 -12.58 -6.49
C ILE A 95 10.70 -12.35 -5.16
N ASP A 96 11.62 -13.22 -4.84
CA ASP A 96 12.51 -13.06 -3.69
C ASP A 96 13.20 -11.69 -3.70
N LYS A 97 13.24 -11.04 -2.56
CA LYS A 97 13.80 -9.69 -2.35
C LYS A 97 13.03 -8.56 -3.05
N SER A 98 11.87 -8.81 -3.65
CA SER A 98 11.02 -7.75 -4.17
C SER A 98 10.36 -6.97 -3.03
N GLN A 99 10.10 -5.68 -3.26
CA GLN A 99 9.24 -4.91 -2.37
C GLN A 99 7.79 -5.25 -2.68
N ALA A 100 7.07 -5.69 -1.66
CA ALA A 100 5.66 -5.99 -1.77
C ALA A 100 4.82 -5.13 -0.83
N LEU A 101 3.67 -4.73 -1.33
CA LEU A 101 2.61 -4.10 -0.57
C LEU A 101 1.47 -5.10 -0.46
N VAL A 102 1.10 -5.47 0.74
CA VAL A 102 -0.01 -6.37 1.01
C VAL A 102 -1.16 -5.61 1.63
N GLU A 103 -2.37 -5.90 1.18
CA GLU A 103 -3.60 -5.35 1.73
C GLU A 103 -4.46 -6.49 2.24
N GLY A 104 -4.86 -6.42 3.50
CA GLY A 104 -5.62 -7.47 4.13
C GLY A 104 -5.97 -7.16 5.57
N ARG A 105 -6.14 -8.22 6.35
CA ARG A 105 -6.53 -8.16 7.75
C ARG A 105 -5.63 -9.04 8.61
N PRO A 106 -5.45 -8.69 9.88
CA PRO A 106 -4.81 -9.59 10.82
C PRO A 106 -5.59 -10.90 10.93
N GLY A 107 -4.88 -12.00 10.82
CA GLY A 107 -5.38 -13.33 11.11
C GLY A 107 -5.08 -13.74 12.56
N SER A 108 -5.28 -15.03 12.85
CA SER A 108 -4.89 -15.64 14.11
C SER A 108 -3.38 -15.80 14.22
N ASP A 109 -2.86 -15.85 15.44
CA ASP A 109 -1.46 -16.22 15.76
C ASP A 109 -0.37 -15.37 15.10
N GLY A 110 -0.67 -14.07 14.84
CA GLY A 110 0.31 -13.17 14.25
C GLY A 110 0.46 -13.29 12.74
N LEU A 111 -0.30 -14.16 12.11
CA LEU A 111 -0.40 -14.27 10.65
C LEU A 111 -1.17 -13.08 10.08
N PHE A 112 -0.75 -12.57 8.95
CA PHE A 112 -1.49 -11.54 8.21
C PHE A 112 -2.15 -12.17 6.99
N VAL A 113 -3.47 -12.05 6.88
CA VAL A 113 -4.24 -12.57 5.76
C VAL A 113 -4.39 -11.49 4.71
N ALA A 114 -3.68 -11.65 3.60
CA ALA A 114 -3.69 -10.72 2.49
C ALA A 114 -4.73 -11.12 1.42
N GLU A 115 -5.52 -10.16 0.99
CA GLU A 115 -6.49 -10.31 -0.11
C GLU A 115 -5.95 -9.72 -1.42
N HIS A 116 -5.07 -8.72 -1.32
CA HIS A 116 -4.38 -8.11 -2.47
C HIS A 116 -2.88 -7.99 -2.21
N VAL A 117 -2.10 -8.27 -3.25
CA VAL A 117 -0.64 -8.14 -3.25
C VAL A 117 -0.21 -7.33 -4.46
N GLN A 118 0.58 -6.30 -4.22
CA GLN A 118 1.22 -5.50 -5.25
C GLN A 118 2.73 -5.61 -5.05
N ALA A 119 3.45 -6.03 -6.08
CA ALA A 119 4.90 -6.02 -6.06
C ALA A 119 5.43 -4.82 -6.84
N LYS A 120 6.40 -4.13 -6.29
CA LYS A 120 7.17 -3.12 -7.00
C LYS A 120 8.50 -3.75 -7.39
N CYS A 121 8.86 -3.64 -8.66
CA CYS A 121 10.26 -3.88 -9.04
C CYS A 121 11.12 -2.96 -8.19
N ALA A 122 12.15 -3.51 -7.56
CA ALA A 122 13.21 -2.70 -6.98
C ALA A 122 13.86 -1.93 -8.14
N SER A 123 13.34 -0.75 -8.42
CA SER A 123 14.00 0.18 -9.33
C SER A 123 15.34 0.45 -8.67
N LYS A 124 16.43 0.15 -9.35
CA LYS A 124 17.79 0.51 -8.97
C LYS A 124 17.96 2.04 -9.00
N TYR A 125 17.23 2.73 -8.18
CA TYR A 125 17.50 4.09 -7.76
C TYR A 125 17.90 4.09 -6.29
N GLU A 126 18.83 3.22 -5.93
CA GLU A 126 19.74 3.54 -4.87
C GLU A 126 20.64 4.63 -5.44
N ALA A 127 20.31 5.87 -5.11
CA ALA A 127 21.28 6.93 -5.18
C ALA A 127 22.42 6.50 -4.26
N ALA A 128 23.53 6.09 -4.86
CA ALA A 128 24.75 5.82 -4.13
C ALA A 128 25.07 7.05 -3.29
N PRO A 129 25.25 6.92 -1.97
CA PRO A 129 25.72 8.04 -1.17
C PRO A 129 27.18 8.29 -1.54
N GLY A 130 27.41 9.34 -2.28
CA GLY A 130 28.75 9.82 -2.54
C GLY A 130 29.23 9.61 -3.96
N GLY A 131 29.29 10.69 -4.68
CA GLY A 131 30.30 10.78 -5.69
C GLY A 131 29.79 11.06 -7.10
N ASP A 132 30.24 12.17 -7.43
CA ASP A 132 30.70 12.68 -8.70
C ASP A 132 29.68 13.42 -9.58
N LYS A 133 29.97 14.72 -9.54
CA LYS A 133 29.58 15.69 -10.57
C LYS A 133 29.88 15.11 -11.96
N PRO A 134 28.96 15.22 -12.91
CA PRO A 134 29.29 14.95 -14.30
C PRO A 134 30.38 15.92 -14.75
N ALA A 135 31.49 15.38 -15.22
CA ALA A 135 32.55 16.13 -15.83
C ALA A 135 32.03 16.90 -17.05
N PRO A 136 32.49 18.13 -17.28
CA PRO A 136 32.05 18.91 -18.43
C PRO A 136 32.51 18.24 -19.73
N VAL A 137 31.54 18.03 -20.60
CA VAL A 137 31.76 17.53 -21.96
C VAL A 137 32.61 18.57 -22.70
N ASN A 138 33.85 18.24 -22.93
CA ASN A 138 34.78 19.04 -23.71
C ASN A 138 34.44 18.86 -25.19
N THR A 139 33.71 19.81 -25.73
CA THR A 139 33.48 19.94 -27.18
C THR A 139 34.76 20.42 -27.83
N GLN A 140 35.60 19.52 -28.28
CA GLN A 140 36.67 19.87 -29.19
C GLN A 140 36.12 19.95 -30.61
N THR A 141 35.91 21.13 -31.02
CA THR A 141 35.79 21.53 -32.43
C THR A 141 37.09 21.19 -33.14
N SER A 142 37.04 20.17 -34.03
CA SER A 142 38.11 19.97 -34.99
C SER A 142 37.69 20.55 -36.32
N SER A 143 38.26 21.72 -36.62
CA SER A 143 38.31 22.29 -37.95
C SER A 143 39.40 21.59 -38.77
N ARG A 144 39.00 20.96 -39.85
CA ARG A 144 39.71 20.99 -41.15
C ARG A 144 38.98 20.16 -42.19
#